data_54ceb14065ad356cc18c7198f40bab97
#
_entry.id   54ceb14065ad356cc18c7198f40bab97
#
_cell.length_a   1.000
_cell.length_b   1.000
_cell.length_c   1.000
_cell.angle_alpha   90.00
_cell.angle_beta   90.00
_cell.angle_gamma   90.00
#
_symmetry.space_group_name_H-M   'P 1'
#
loop_
_entity.id
_entity.type
_entity.pdbx_description
1 polymer ?
#
loop_
_entity_poly.entity_id
_entity_poly.type
_entity_poly.pdbx_seq_one_letter_code
_entity_poly.pdbx_strand_id
1 'polypeptide(L)'
;MKVLRDRETGTSRGAGRRPRRKREAKKTTLKKFRRRIPLYLSLTAMGSVLAGLIFTGALSVQGASLTDAIKDRFAFSGYLQSTYRQSVHKENPLAAIQRVGLETRFNQGSWIRGFASGYVDTDLSVTGRWHSREPVVTPEVGEAYLTIDTHYADLIVGMQQIRWGEADALSTFDLINPIDYRNPIATGRSTQRLSVGAADLRVSLKGLGLLDLICVPFPRFSRLAEYGSPWEDKGLRELRHYVGEGLVGRKYDNGPFEPEFAGRLKFFQSGYDLAFMFFKGYEHKPLYTAGIDYQNMSATIHETYKTFEAFGLSSAVSILKSTLRTEFTLRHNYPFQSDDIDIERRNDYEAIIGWDRMFLTNLNVNLQTFFSSYDGKKVRGKDRERYGATWSVSDKYLDDALTAGVRGEYFANNDDACVEVFGEYEYDDHLRFTAGYMFFSGGKSNDLGQYDKNDHFYFGVKYSF
;
A
#
# COMPACT_ATOMS: atom_id res chain seq x y z
N MET A 1 18.42 -47.81 25.99
CA MET A 1 17.92 -48.87 26.86
C MET A 1 16.41 -48.80 26.84
N LYS A 2 15.82 -49.45 26.00
CA LYS A 2 15.05 -50.71 25.90
C LYS A 2 14.30 -51.09 27.17
N VAL A 3 12.98 -51.40 26.95
CA VAL A 3 12.15 -52.43 27.59
C VAL A 3 11.10 -51.88 28.56
N LEU A 4 9.81 -52.17 28.52
CA LEU A 4 8.83 -53.10 27.94
C LEU A 4 7.44 -52.48 28.12
N ARG A 5 6.51 -52.55 27.22
CA ARG A 5 5.45 -53.50 26.85
C ARG A 5 4.66 -54.15 28.01
N ASP A 6 3.42 -53.98 28.00
CA ASP A 6 2.25 -54.86 27.81
C ASP A 6 1.13 -54.82 28.85
N ARG A 7 -0.10 -54.84 28.32
CA ARG A 7 -1.34 -55.52 28.72
C ARG A 7 -2.24 -54.88 29.76
N GLU A 8 -3.47 -54.88 29.67
CA GLU A 8 -4.63 -55.29 28.89
C GLU A 8 -5.89 -55.03 29.71
N THR A 9 -6.99 -54.74 29.02
CA THR A 9 -8.40 -55.07 29.27
C THR A 9 -9.14 -54.60 30.54
N GLY A 10 -10.33 -53.99 30.27
CA GLY A 10 -11.39 -53.90 31.27
C GLY A 10 -12.56 -53.00 30.82
N THR A 11 -13.56 -53.63 30.29
CA THR A 11 -14.90 -53.11 29.94
C THR A 11 -15.65 -52.51 31.11
N SER A 12 -16.38 -51.38 30.94
CA SER A 12 -17.82 -51.41 31.32
C SER A 12 -18.54 -50.08 30.93
N ARG A 13 -19.80 -50.25 30.56
CA ARG A 13 -20.82 -49.33 30.11
C ARG A 13 -21.22 -48.28 31.17
N GLY A 14 -21.46 -47.06 30.72
CA GLY A 14 -22.16 -46.05 31.53
C GLY A 14 -22.74 -44.96 30.67
N ALA A 15 -24.03 -45.01 30.41
CA ALA A 15 -24.81 -43.97 29.72
C ALA A 15 -24.95 -42.72 30.59
N GLY A 16 -24.55 -41.58 30.07
CA GLY A 16 -24.72 -40.26 30.75
C GLY A 16 -25.03 -39.15 29.74
N ARG A 17 -26.22 -38.64 29.87
CA ARG A 17 -26.89 -37.63 29.07
C ARG A 17 -26.06 -36.37 28.85
N ARG A 18 -25.99 -35.86 27.59
CA ARG A 18 -25.50 -34.51 27.27
C ARG A 18 -26.58 -33.46 27.52
N PRO A 19 -26.29 -32.34 28.18
CA PRO A 19 -27.16 -31.17 28.13
C PRO A 19 -26.85 -30.28 26.92
N ARG A 20 -27.93 -29.83 26.31
CA ARG A 20 -27.99 -28.89 25.14
C ARG A 20 -27.34 -27.54 25.50
N ARG A 21 -26.25 -27.16 24.85
CA ARG A 21 -25.82 -25.75 24.69
C ARG A 21 -26.22 -25.24 23.32
N LYS A 22 -27.41 -24.73 23.21
CA LYS A 22 -27.86 -23.82 22.15
C LYS A 22 -28.24 -22.53 22.83
N ARG A 23 -27.45 -21.47 22.79
CA ARG A 23 -27.85 -20.05 22.94
C ARG A 23 -26.73 -19.03 23.11
N GLU A 24 -25.60 -19.13 22.42
CA GLU A 24 -24.60 -18.04 22.46
C GLU A 24 -24.10 -17.56 21.09
N ALA A 25 -24.55 -18.15 19.98
CA ALA A 25 -24.08 -17.80 18.63
C ALA A 25 -24.68 -16.49 18.06
N LYS A 26 -25.66 -15.86 18.74
CA LYS A 26 -26.32 -14.64 18.22
C LYS A 26 -25.77 -13.30 18.71
N LYS A 27 -24.87 -13.27 19.70
CA LYS A 27 -24.32 -12.00 20.21
C LYS A 27 -23.01 -11.56 19.55
N THR A 28 -22.34 -12.44 18.82
CA THR A 28 -21.01 -12.15 18.20
C THR A 28 -21.15 -11.46 16.85
N THR A 29 -22.26 -11.60 16.15
CA THR A 29 -22.49 -11.02 14.81
C THR A 29 -22.79 -9.51 14.89
N LEU A 30 -23.36 -9.01 15.96
CA LEU A 30 -23.68 -7.58 16.13
C LEU A 30 -22.46 -6.72 16.53
N LYS A 31 -21.41 -7.30 17.10
CA LYS A 31 -20.17 -6.56 17.42
C LYS A 31 -19.25 -6.34 16.21
N LYS A 32 -19.34 -7.17 15.17
CA LYS A 32 -18.59 -6.96 13.91
C LYS A 32 -19.12 -5.80 13.07
N PHE A 33 -20.38 -5.44 13.22
CA PHE A 33 -21.01 -4.33 12.47
C PHE A 33 -20.62 -2.94 12.98
N ARG A 34 -20.23 -2.81 14.26
CA ARG A 34 -19.92 -1.51 14.88
C ARG A 34 -18.53 -0.93 14.56
N ARG A 35 -17.62 -1.71 13.95
CA ARG A 35 -16.24 -1.27 13.61
C ARG A 35 -16.06 -0.70 12.20
N ARG A 36 -17.12 -0.66 11.37
CA ARG A 36 -17.09 -0.09 10.02
C ARG A 36 -17.70 1.33 9.92
N ILE A 37 -18.17 1.87 11.03
CA ILE A 37 -18.90 3.15 11.08
C ILE A 37 -18.03 4.38 10.72
N PRO A 38 -16.73 4.50 11.05
CA PRO A 38 -15.95 5.70 10.67
C PRO A 38 -15.76 5.84 9.16
N LEU A 39 -15.67 4.73 8.43
CA LEU A 39 -15.52 4.76 6.96
C LEU A 39 -16.79 5.19 6.24
N TYR A 40 -17.95 4.78 6.75
CA TYR A 40 -19.26 5.19 6.24
C TYR A 40 -19.57 6.66 6.49
N LEU A 41 -19.16 7.21 7.65
CA LEU A 41 -19.35 8.63 7.98
C LEU A 41 -18.48 9.54 7.10
N SER A 42 -17.26 9.14 6.72
CA SER A 42 -16.43 9.90 5.78
C SER A 42 -16.96 9.82 4.35
N LEU A 43 -17.47 8.66 3.93
CA LEU A 43 -18.09 8.48 2.60
C LEU A 43 -19.42 9.23 2.46
N THR A 44 -20.25 9.25 3.51
CA THR A 44 -21.51 10.02 3.51
C THR A 44 -21.25 11.52 3.60
N ALA A 45 -20.27 11.98 4.37
CA ALA A 45 -19.89 13.39 4.43
C ALA A 45 -19.30 13.89 3.10
N MET A 46 -18.46 13.09 2.43
CA MET A 46 -17.92 13.43 1.12
C MET A 46 -18.99 13.34 0.01
N GLY A 47 -19.86 12.33 0.05
CA GLY A 47 -21.02 12.25 -0.83
C GLY A 47 -21.95 13.44 -0.69
N SER A 48 -22.13 13.94 0.53
CA SER A 48 -22.94 15.13 0.82
C SER A 48 -22.30 16.43 0.34
N VAL A 49 -20.96 16.55 0.43
CA VAL A 49 -20.22 17.72 -0.11
C VAL A 49 -20.24 17.70 -1.63
N LEU A 50 -20.03 16.54 -2.26
CA LEU A 50 -20.11 16.39 -3.72
C LEU A 50 -21.53 16.63 -4.22
N ALA A 51 -22.55 16.10 -3.56
CA ALA A 51 -23.96 16.35 -3.84
C ALA A 51 -24.33 17.83 -3.61
N GLY A 52 -23.78 18.47 -2.56
CA GLY A 52 -23.98 19.90 -2.28
C GLY A 52 -23.36 20.78 -3.35
N LEU A 53 -22.16 20.44 -3.85
CA LEU A 53 -21.50 21.16 -4.94
C LEU A 53 -22.21 20.99 -6.29
N ILE A 54 -22.75 19.80 -6.55
CA ILE A 54 -23.61 19.53 -7.72
C ILE A 54 -24.88 20.38 -7.63
N PHE A 55 -25.50 20.47 -6.45
CA PHE A 55 -26.75 21.18 -6.23
C PHE A 55 -26.57 22.70 -6.29
N THR A 56 -25.51 23.24 -5.67
CA THR A 56 -25.22 24.68 -5.72
C THR A 56 -24.73 25.15 -7.08
N GLY A 57 -23.98 24.32 -7.81
CA GLY A 57 -23.58 24.59 -9.19
C GLY A 57 -24.77 24.58 -10.18
N ALA A 58 -25.77 23.75 -9.92
CA ALA A 58 -26.98 23.67 -10.74
C ALA A 58 -27.95 24.85 -10.56
N LEU A 59 -27.98 25.47 -9.36
CA LEU A 59 -28.86 26.59 -9.06
C LEU A 59 -28.45 27.93 -9.71
N SER A 60 -27.22 28.03 -10.25
CA SER A 60 -26.74 29.27 -10.90
C SER A 60 -26.96 29.34 -12.41
N VAL A 61 -27.56 28.32 -13.02
CA VAL A 61 -27.77 28.25 -14.48
C VAL A 61 -29.21 28.59 -14.82
N GLN A 62 -29.49 29.87 -15.03
CA GLN A 62 -30.74 30.30 -15.67
C GLN A 62 -30.61 30.09 -17.19
N GLY A 63 -31.32 29.08 -17.75
CA GLY A 63 -31.56 28.95 -19.17
C GLY A 63 -30.95 27.78 -19.92
N ALA A 64 -29.99 27.02 -19.34
CA ALA A 64 -29.48 25.77 -19.91
C ALA A 64 -30.17 24.56 -19.25
N SER A 65 -30.34 23.47 -19.99
CA SER A 65 -30.84 22.24 -19.39
C SER A 65 -29.84 21.78 -18.31
N LEU A 66 -30.31 21.22 -17.20
CA LEU A 66 -29.48 20.69 -16.12
C LEU A 66 -28.45 19.69 -16.65
N THR A 67 -28.81 18.93 -17.66
CA THR A 67 -27.94 17.98 -18.36
C THR A 67 -26.79 18.64 -19.10
N ASP A 68 -26.99 19.77 -19.73
CA ASP A 68 -25.93 20.47 -20.46
C ASP A 68 -24.95 21.14 -19.50
N ALA A 69 -25.46 21.76 -18.44
CA ALA A 69 -24.65 22.35 -17.38
C ALA A 69 -23.79 21.30 -16.63
N ILE A 70 -24.27 20.07 -16.48
CA ILE A 70 -23.50 18.96 -15.90
C ILE A 70 -22.43 18.49 -16.89
N LYS A 71 -22.76 18.28 -18.16
CA LYS A 71 -21.84 17.81 -19.20
C LYS A 71 -20.67 18.77 -19.39
N ASP A 72 -20.88 20.07 -19.32
CA ASP A 72 -19.84 21.07 -19.51
C ASP A 72 -18.86 21.15 -18.32
N ARG A 73 -19.26 20.68 -17.15
CA ARG A 73 -18.44 20.79 -15.91
C ARG A 73 -17.89 19.47 -15.42
N PHE A 74 -18.49 18.36 -15.78
CA PHE A 74 -18.11 17.03 -15.34
C PHE A 74 -17.69 16.14 -16.50
N ALA A 75 -16.50 15.52 -16.38
CA ALA A 75 -16.07 14.43 -17.23
C ALA A 75 -16.10 13.14 -16.42
N PHE A 76 -16.76 12.12 -16.95
CA PHE A 76 -16.85 10.79 -16.35
C PHE A 76 -16.07 9.80 -17.20
N SER A 77 -15.35 8.92 -16.55
CA SER A 77 -14.67 7.78 -17.17
C SER A 77 -14.73 6.59 -16.22
N GLY A 78 -14.48 5.42 -16.74
CA GLY A 78 -14.46 4.24 -15.92
C GLY A 78 -13.70 3.10 -16.57
N TYR A 79 -13.54 2.00 -15.84
CA TYR A 79 -12.88 0.84 -16.38
C TYR A 79 -13.37 -0.45 -15.73
N LEU A 80 -13.28 -1.52 -16.48
CA LEU A 80 -13.42 -2.90 -16.03
C LEU A 80 -12.06 -3.57 -16.15
N GLN A 81 -11.61 -4.24 -15.10
CA GLN A 81 -10.33 -4.94 -15.12
C GLN A 81 -10.49 -6.34 -14.52
N SER A 82 -9.95 -7.31 -15.21
CA SER A 82 -9.82 -8.68 -14.72
C SER A 82 -8.33 -9.01 -14.60
N THR A 83 -7.90 -9.53 -13.45
CA THR A 83 -6.52 -9.97 -13.23
C THR A 83 -6.51 -11.36 -12.62
N TYR A 84 -5.82 -12.27 -13.29
CA TYR A 84 -5.65 -13.65 -12.84
C TYR A 84 -4.18 -13.95 -12.59
N ARG A 85 -3.88 -14.63 -11.47
CA ARG A 85 -2.53 -15.01 -11.06
C ARG A 85 -2.51 -16.48 -10.67
N GLN A 86 -1.74 -17.29 -11.40
CA GLN A 86 -1.59 -18.71 -11.15
C GLN A 86 -0.20 -19.07 -10.66
N SER A 87 -0.12 -19.59 -9.44
CA SER A 87 1.15 -20.13 -8.93
C SER A 87 1.58 -21.37 -9.70
N VAL A 88 2.89 -21.49 -9.92
CA VAL A 88 3.48 -22.72 -10.48
C VAL A 88 3.66 -23.82 -9.43
N HIS A 89 3.53 -23.49 -8.15
CA HIS A 89 3.73 -24.40 -7.02
C HIS A 89 2.42 -24.79 -6.31
N LYS A 90 1.29 -24.20 -6.70
CA LYS A 90 0.00 -24.40 -6.04
C LYS A 90 -1.10 -24.60 -7.09
N GLU A 91 -2.00 -25.54 -6.86
CA GLU A 91 -3.13 -25.80 -7.75
C GLU A 91 -4.10 -24.62 -7.84
N ASN A 92 -4.29 -23.95 -6.71
CA ASN A 92 -5.21 -22.82 -6.62
C ASN A 92 -4.55 -21.51 -7.09
N PRO A 93 -5.29 -20.60 -7.75
CA PRO A 93 -4.76 -19.29 -8.12
C PRO A 93 -4.38 -18.45 -6.89
N LEU A 94 -3.37 -17.59 -7.02
CA LEU A 94 -2.98 -16.65 -5.98
C LEU A 94 -3.96 -15.46 -5.91
N ALA A 95 -4.55 -15.10 -7.05
CA ALA A 95 -5.55 -14.04 -7.16
C ALA A 95 -6.41 -14.24 -8.41
N ALA A 96 -7.68 -13.86 -8.32
CA ALA A 96 -8.62 -13.78 -9.44
C ALA A 96 -9.50 -12.53 -9.25
N ILE A 97 -8.89 -11.36 -9.43
CA ILE A 97 -9.49 -10.07 -9.07
C ILE A 97 -10.28 -9.52 -10.24
N GLN A 98 -11.54 -9.19 -9.99
CA GLN A 98 -12.39 -8.40 -10.87
C GLN A 98 -12.54 -7.01 -10.27
N ARG A 99 -12.20 -5.98 -11.01
CA ARG A 99 -12.28 -4.57 -10.57
C ARG A 99 -13.19 -3.78 -11.48
N VAL A 100 -14.07 -3.01 -10.87
CA VAL A 100 -14.86 -1.96 -11.53
C VAL A 100 -14.42 -0.63 -10.94
N GLY A 101 -13.89 0.26 -11.75
CA GLY A 101 -13.44 1.59 -11.35
C GLY A 101 -14.25 2.68 -12.06
N LEU A 102 -14.50 3.77 -11.32
CA LEU A 102 -15.12 4.99 -11.81
C LEU A 102 -14.31 6.19 -11.42
N GLU A 103 -14.22 7.15 -12.34
CA GLU A 103 -13.52 8.43 -12.16
C GLU A 103 -14.40 9.57 -12.62
N THR A 104 -14.31 10.70 -11.95
CA THR A 104 -14.94 11.94 -12.38
C THR A 104 -14.01 13.12 -12.17
N ARG A 105 -14.00 14.04 -13.12
CA ARG A 105 -13.33 15.34 -13.03
C ARG A 105 -14.37 16.43 -13.06
N PHE A 106 -14.18 17.41 -12.20
CA PHE A 106 -15.04 18.58 -12.10
C PHE A 106 -14.21 19.84 -12.31
N ASN A 107 -14.70 20.77 -13.14
CA ASN A 107 -14.07 22.06 -13.38
C ASN A 107 -15.11 23.16 -13.23
N GLN A 108 -14.79 24.17 -12.39
CA GLN A 108 -15.60 25.36 -12.25
C GLN A 108 -14.73 26.61 -12.44
N GLY A 109 -14.71 27.11 -13.68
CA GLY A 109 -13.83 28.21 -14.04
C GLY A 109 -12.36 27.83 -13.95
N SER A 110 -11.50 28.81 -13.74
CA SER A 110 -10.04 28.61 -13.67
C SER A 110 -9.50 28.36 -12.26
N TRP A 111 -10.33 28.41 -11.23
CA TRP A 111 -9.90 28.48 -9.84
C TRP A 111 -10.38 27.32 -8.94
N ILE A 112 -11.37 26.52 -9.38
CA ILE A 112 -11.75 25.28 -8.66
C ILE A 112 -11.74 24.11 -9.61
N ARG A 113 -11.00 23.09 -9.24
CA ARG A 113 -10.97 21.77 -9.90
C ARG A 113 -11.25 20.70 -8.89
N GLY A 114 -11.91 19.64 -9.30
CA GLY A 114 -12.16 18.46 -8.48
C GLY A 114 -11.83 17.19 -9.22
N PHE A 115 -11.42 16.19 -8.48
CA PHE A 115 -11.21 14.84 -8.95
C PHE A 115 -11.79 13.86 -7.93
N ALA A 116 -12.47 12.82 -8.41
CA ALA A 116 -12.86 11.71 -7.56
C ALA A 116 -12.73 10.41 -8.33
N SER A 117 -12.13 9.41 -7.70
CA SER A 117 -12.02 8.05 -8.21
C SER A 117 -12.32 7.03 -7.12
N GLY A 118 -12.85 5.90 -7.53
CA GLY A 118 -13.11 4.79 -6.64
C GLY A 118 -13.24 3.49 -7.42
N TYR A 119 -13.04 2.38 -6.74
CA TYR A 119 -13.18 1.08 -7.34
C TYR A 119 -13.72 0.04 -6.36
N VAL A 120 -14.26 -1.02 -6.90
CA VAL A 120 -14.69 -2.20 -6.16
C VAL A 120 -13.93 -3.40 -6.69
N ASP A 121 -13.20 -4.06 -5.82
CA ASP A 121 -12.52 -5.33 -6.10
C ASP A 121 -13.36 -6.50 -5.61
N THR A 122 -13.45 -7.54 -6.43
CA THR A 122 -13.97 -8.84 -6.04
C THR A 122 -12.91 -9.91 -6.32
N ASP A 123 -12.34 -10.51 -5.28
CA ASP A 123 -11.37 -11.59 -5.44
C ASP A 123 -12.07 -12.95 -5.38
N LEU A 124 -12.19 -13.58 -6.53
CA LEU A 124 -12.81 -14.91 -6.68
C LEU A 124 -11.88 -16.06 -6.24
N SER A 125 -10.57 -15.82 -6.09
CA SER A 125 -9.61 -16.84 -5.65
C SER A 125 -9.78 -17.22 -4.19
N VAL A 126 -10.33 -16.33 -3.38
CA VAL A 126 -10.55 -16.52 -1.93
C VAL A 126 -11.76 -17.41 -1.65
N THR A 127 -12.59 -17.66 -2.66
CA THR A 127 -13.77 -18.53 -2.55
C THR A 127 -13.37 -19.93 -2.15
N GLY A 128 -13.70 -20.32 -0.93
CA GLY A 128 -13.50 -21.69 -0.43
C GLY A 128 -12.15 -21.99 0.22
N ARG A 129 -11.24 -21.02 0.33
CA ARG A 129 -9.89 -21.25 0.91
C ARG A 129 -9.81 -21.10 2.44
N TRP A 130 -10.50 -20.12 3.00
CA TRP A 130 -10.11 -19.57 4.31
C TRP A 130 -11.26 -19.43 5.31
N HIS A 131 -12.32 -20.14 5.26
CA HIS A 131 -13.47 -20.10 6.16
C HIS A 131 -14.74 -19.41 5.60
N SER A 132 -14.69 -18.72 4.46
CA SER A 132 -15.89 -18.28 3.77
C SER A 132 -15.86 -18.78 2.32
N ARG A 133 -16.94 -19.31 1.85
CA ARG A 133 -17.13 -19.69 0.45
C ARG A 133 -17.61 -18.50 -0.38
N GLU A 134 -17.49 -17.28 0.15
CA GLU A 134 -18.00 -16.08 -0.48
C GLU A 134 -16.85 -15.23 -1.02
N PRO A 135 -16.99 -14.60 -2.19
CA PRO A 135 -16.02 -13.67 -2.73
C PRO A 135 -15.78 -12.51 -1.77
N VAL A 136 -14.54 -12.09 -1.62
CA VAL A 136 -14.21 -10.89 -0.84
C VAL A 136 -14.43 -9.67 -1.70
N VAL A 137 -15.42 -8.86 -1.34
CA VAL A 137 -15.71 -7.58 -2.00
C VAL A 137 -15.08 -6.45 -1.21
N THR A 138 -14.23 -5.68 -1.86
CA THR A 138 -13.50 -4.57 -1.23
C THR A 138 -13.75 -3.27 -1.99
N PRO A 139 -14.64 -2.39 -1.51
CA PRO A 139 -14.74 -1.04 -2.03
C PRO A 139 -13.57 -0.19 -1.55
N GLU A 140 -13.04 0.67 -2.42
CA GLU A 140 -11.95 1.58 -2.13
C GLU A 140 -12.20 2.94 -2.77
N VAL A 141 -11.94 4.00 -2.02
CA VAL A 141 -11.79 5.34 -2.56
C VAL A 141 -10.35 5.47 -3.04
N GLY A 142 -10.15 5.68 -4.34
CA GLY A 142 -8.85 5.96 -4.92
C GLY A 142 -8.37 7.34 -4.45
N GLU A 143 -8.74 8.38 -5.17
CA GLU A 143 -8.53 9.77 -4.77
C GLU A 143 -9.86 10.53 -4.85
N ALA A 144 -10.06 11.50 -3.97
CA ALA A 144 -11.23 12.35 -4.02
C ALA A 144 -10.93 13.68 -3.36
N TYR A 145 -10.62 14.69 -4.15
CA TYR A 145 -10.15 15.98 -3.65
C TYR A 145 -10.67 17.15 -4.48
N LEU A 146 -10.62 18.32 -3.87
CA LEU A 146 -10.81 19.63 -4.51
C LEU A 146 -9.50 20.38 -4.51
N THR A 147 -9.19 21.03 -5.63
CA THR A 147 -8.08 21.97 -5.77
C THR A 147 -8.66 23.37 -5.90
N ILE A 148 -8.18 24.29 -5.08
CA ILE A 148 -8.46 25.71 -5.15
C ILE A 148 -7.19 26.39 -5.64
N ASP A 149 -7.21 26.84 -6.90
CA ASP A 149 -6.06 27.45 -7.56
C ASP A 149 -6.11 28.96 -7.32
N THR A 150 -5.04 29.53 -6.81
CA THR A 150 -4.84 30.96 -6.67
C THR A 150 -3.60 31.41 -7.44
N HIS A 151 -3.40 32.74 -7.56
CA HIS A 151 -2.23 33.26 -8.28
C HIS A 151 -0.88 32.85 -7.67
N TYR A 152 -0.83 32.55 -6.36
CA TYR A 152 0.43 32.29 -5.63
C TYR A 152 0.49 30.92 -4.98
N ALA A 153 -0.64 30.29 -4.78
CA ALA A 153 -0.72 29.04 -4.03
C ALA A 153 -1.93 28.22 -4.48
N ASP A 154 -1.80 26.91 -4.46
CA ASP A 154 -2.87 25.94 -4.68
C ASP A 154 -3.13 25.21 -3.37
N LEU A 155 -4.39 25.12 -2.99
CA LEU A 155 -4.83 24.33 -1.84
C LEU A 155 -5.59 23.11 -2.33
N ILE A 156 -5.08 21.92 -2.01
CA ILE A 156 -5.72 20.64 -2.35
C ILE A 156 -6.23 19.99 -1.08
N VAL A 157 -7.52 19.72 -1.00
CA VAL A 157 -8.15 19.13 0.19
C VAL A 157 -8.97 17.91 -0.18
N GLY A 158 -8.74 16.80 0.53
CA GLY A 158 -9.47 15.55 0.34
C GLY A 158 -8.58 14.33 0.37
N MET A 159 -9.09 13.22 -0.17
CA MET A 159 -8.36 11.96 -0.26
C MET A 159 -7.34 12.01 -1.40
N GLN A 160 -6.05 11.89 -1.07
CA GLN A 160 -4.92 12.09 -2.00
C GLN A 160 -3.90 10.96 -1.89
N GLN A 161 -3.26 10.64 -3.01
CA GLN A 161 -2.02 9.88 -3.05
C GLN A 161 -0.86 10.84 -3.31
N ILE A 162 -0.17 11.23 -2.24
CA ILE A 162 0.91 12.20 -2.27
C ILE A 162 2.22 11.44 -2.44
N ARG A 163 2.93 11.69 -3.53
CA ARG A 163 4.19 11.03 -3.84
C ARG A 163 5.31 12.05 -3.82
N TRP A 164 6.25 11.80 -2.93
CA TRP A 164 7.48 12.54 -2.88
C TRP A 164 8.64 11.61 -3.20
N GLY A 165 9.75 12.18 -3.62
CA GLY A 165 10.94 11.46 -4.05
C GLY A 165 11.10 11.40 -5.57
N GLU A 166 12.35 11.41 -5.99
CA GLU A 166 12.75 11.44 -7.40
C GLU A 166 13.08 10.03 -7.93
N ALA A 167 13.24 9.05 -7.03
CA ALA A 167 13.61 7.69 -7.40
C ALA A 167 12.39 6.88 -7.90
N ASP A 168 12.60 5.98 -8.87
CA ASP A 168 11.52 5.35 -9.62
C ASP A 168 10.93 4.11 -8.92
N ALA A 169 11.75 3.10 -8.65
CA ALA A 169 11.27 1.83 -8.08
C ALA A 169 11.06 1.91 -6.57
N LEU A 170 12.05 2.42 -5.84
CA LEU A 170 12.00 2.66 -4.40
C LEU A 170 12.25 4.14 -4.15
N SER A 171 11.70 4.67 -3.09
CA SER A 171 11.98 6.03 -2.63
C SER A 171 11.99 6.07 -1.11
N THR A 172 13.00 6.75 -0.56
CA THR A 172 13.11 6.96 0.89
C THR A 172 12.12 8.00 1.41
N PHE A 173 11.53 8.80 0.51
CA PHE A 173 10.62 9.91 0.82
C PHE A 173 9.13 9.59 0.69
N ASP A 174 8.77 8.38 0.37
CA ASP A 174 7.39 7.98 0.16
C ASP A 174 6.73 7.58 1.50
N LEU A 175 6.70 8.54 2.44
CA LEU A 175 6.34 8.32 3.84
C LEU A 175 4.89 8.67 4.19
N ILE A 176 4.19 9.48 3.36
CA ILE A 176 2.89 10.06 3.71
C ILE A 176 1.75 9.04 3.51
N ASN A 177 1.80 8.26 2.45
CA ASN A 177 0.74 7.33 2.12
C ASN A 177 1.05 5.92 2.63
N PRO A 178 0.16 5.29 3.40
CA PRO A 178 0.33 3.91 3.84
C PRO A 178 0.24 2.92 2.68
N ILE A 179 0.82 1.74 2.86
CA ILE A 179 0.89 0.69 1.83
C ILE A 179 -0.21 -0.35 2.04
N ASP A 180 -0.78 -0.84 0.94
CA ASP A 180 -1.64 -2.02 0.92
C ASP A 180 -0.81 -3.28 0.67
N TYR A 181 -0.51 -4.01 1.73
CA TYR A 181 0.25 -5.27 1.71
C TYR A 181 -0.60 -6.50 1.38
N ARG A 182 -1.89 -6.35 1.07
CA ARG A 182 -2.73 -7.50 0.67
C ARG A 182 -2.25 -8.13 -0.63
N ASN A 183 -1.58 -7.34 -1.45
CA ASN A 183 -0.97 -7.75 -2.69
C ASN A 183 0.35 -6.97 -2.87
N PRO A 184 1.42 -7.39 -2.18
CA PRO A 184 2.66 -6.61 -2.10
C PRO A 184 3.41 -6.50 -3.42
N ILE A 185 2.97 -7.23 -4.45
CA ILE A 185 3.62 -7.30 -5.76
C ILE A 185 2.74 -6.62 -6.81
N ALA A 186 2.21 -5.48 -6.47
CA ALA A 186 1.58 -4.65 -7.47
C ALA A 186 2.65 -4.02 -8.38
N THR A 187 2.37 -4.00 -9.65
CA THR A 187 3.22 -3.41 -10.68
C THR A 187 3.24 -1.88 -10.56
N GLY A 188 4.07 -1.36 -9.67
CA GLY A 188 4.29 0.07 -9.51
C GLY A 188 3.90 0.66 -8.16
N ARG A 189 4.64 1.68 -7.74
CA ARG A 189 4.50 2.38 -6.45
C ARG A 189 3.07 2.91 -6.21
N SER A 190 2.40 3.37 -7.26
CA SER A 190 1.06 3.97 -7.14
C SER A 190 -0.05 2.99 -6.79
N THR A 191 0.06 1.76 -7.26
CA THR A 191 -1.01 0.77 -7.10
C THR A 191 -1.05 0.16 -5.71
N GLN A 192 0.02 0.35 -4.92
CA GLN A 192 0.13 -0.14 -3.55
C GLN A 192 -0.20 0.93 -2.51
N ARG A 193 -0.28 2.21 -2.88
CA ARG A 193 -0.51 3.29 -1.92
C ARG A 193 -1.99 3.49 -1.65
N LEU A 194 -2.31 3.64 -0.37
CA LEU A 194 -3.64 4.03 0.08
C LEU A 194 -3.73 5.55 0.16
N SER A 195 -4.81 6.13 -0.33
CA SER A 195 -5.02 7.58 -0.22
C SER A 195 -5.25 8.00 1.22
N VAL A 196 -4.75 9.17 1.59
CA VAL A 196 -4.97 9.80 2.90
C VAL A 196 -5.81 11.05 2.75
N GLY A 197 -6.65 11.34 3.75
CA GLY A 197 -7.36 12.61 3.83
C GLY A 197 -6.39 13.70 4.26
N ALA A 198 -6.03 14.60 3.36
CA ALA A 198 -5.03 15.63 3.60
C ALA A 198 -5.47 17.01 3.13
N ALA A 199 -4.85 18.03 3.72
CA ALA A 199 -4.75 19.39 3.19
C ALA A 199 -3.31 19.59 2.72
N ASP A 200 -3.13 19.88 1.42
CA ASP A 200 -1.84 20.12 0.77
C ASP A 200 -1.83 21.55 0.21
N LEU A 201 -1.00 22.41 0.81
CA LEU A 201 -0.79 23.78 0.38
C LEU A 201 0.50 23.87 -0.42
N ARG A 202 0.39 24.22 -1.69
CA ARG A 202 1.50 24.37 -2.63
C ARG A 202 1.71 25.83 -2.95
N VAL A 203 2.87 26.37 -2.55
CA VAL A 203 3.22 27.78 -2.75
C VAL A 203 4.33 27.91 -3.78
N SER A 204 4.05 28.60 -4.88
CA SER A 204 5.07 28.89 -5.90
C SER A 204 6.02 29.99 -5.44
N LEU A 205 7.32 29.70 -5.45
CA LEU A 205 8.39 30.63 -5.05
C LEU A 205 9.01 31.32 -6.27
N LYS A 206 8.21 31.96 -7.10
CA LYS A 206 8.56 32.81 -8.27
C LYS A 206 9.98 32.58 -8.83
N GLY A 207 10.15 31.55 -9.69
CA GLY A 207 11.41 31.26 -10.36
C GLY A 207 12.48 30.57 -9.51
N LEU A 208 12.23 30.32 -8.22
CA LEU A 208 13.13 29.59 -7.34
C LEU A 208 12.70 28.14 -7.14
N GLY A 209 11.39 27.88 -7.02
CA GLY A 209 10.92 26.52 -6.73
C GLY A 209 9.50 26.47 -6.18
N LEU A 210 9.23 25.42 -5.39
CA LEU A 210 7.92 25.11 -4.83
C LEU A 210 8.08 24.76 -3.34
N LEU A 211 7.20 25.30 -2.51
CA LEU A 211 7.02 24.87 -1.11
C LEU A 211 5.68 24.14 -0.99
N ASP A 212 5.74 22.87 -0.57
CA ASP A 212 4.56 22.06 -0.24
C ASP A 212 4.48 21.92 1.28
N LEU A 213 3.29 22.12 1.84
CA LEU A 213 2.97 21.93 3.26
C LEU A 213 1.74 21.05 3.38
N ILE A 214 1.88 19.91 4.03
CA ILE A 214 0.86 18.88 4.12
C ILE A 214 0.48 18.63 5.57
N CYS A 215 -0.83 18.56 5.82
CA CYS A 215 -1.41 18.10 7.08
C CYS A 215 -2.37 16.95 6.80
N VAL A 216 -2.14 15.82 7.48
CA VAL A 216 -3.04 14.65 7.51
C VAL A 216 -3.70 14.62 8.89
N PRO A 217 -4.91 15.19 9.06
CA PRO A 217 -5.54 15.35 10.38
C PRO A 217 -5.96 14.00 11.00
N PHE A 218 -6.21 12.99 10.17
CA PHE A 218 -6.62 11.67 10.59
C PHE A 218 -5.74 10.62 9.91
N PRO A 219 -4.65 10.18 10.56
CA PRO A 219 -3.74 9.18 10.01
C PRO A 219 -4.47 7.91 9.57
N ARG A 220 -4.05 7.38 8.46
CA ARG A 220 -4.50 6.09 7.94
C ARG A 220 -3.34 5.11 8.02
N PHE A 221 -3.63 3.84 8.30
CA PHE A 221 -2.60 2.82 8.47
C PHE A 221 -2.62 1.79 7.34
N SER A 222 -1.47 1.14 7.17
CA SER A 222 -1.25 0.11 6.15
C SER A 222 -2.20 -1.08 6.35
N ARG A 223 -2.64 -1.66 5.24
CA ARG A 223 -3.43 -2.89 5.24
C ARG A 223 -2.50 -4.08 5.11
N LEU A 224 -2.51 -4.94 6.09
CA LEU A 224 -1.77 -6.19 6.03
C LEU A 224 -2.53 -7.25 5.24
N ALA A 225 -1.79 -8.18 4.65
CA ALA A 225 -2.37 -9.38 4.03
C ALA A 225 -3.22 -10.15 5.04
N GLU A 226 -4.31 -10.74 4.58
CA GLU A 226 -5.23 -11.50 5.44
C GLU A 226 -4.58 -12.78 5.96
N TYR A 227 -5.04 -13.23 7.14
CA TYR A 227 -4.57 -14.48 7.74
C TYR A 227 -4.77 -15.65 6.78
N GLY A 228 -3.68 -16.38 6.55
CA GLY A 228 -3.66 -17.52 5.65
C GLY A 228 -3.61 -17.15 4.15
N SER A 229 -3.55 -15.87 3.79
CA SER A 229 -3.36 -15.49 2.39
C SER A 229 -1.96 -15.89 1.91
N PRO A 230 -1.75 -16.08 0.59
CA PRO A 230 -0.42 -16.36 0.03
C PRO A 230 0.62 -15.27 0.36
N TRP A 231 0.16 -14.05 0.61
CA TRP A 231 0.99 -12.86 0.84
C TRP A 231 1.13 -12.48 2.31
N GLU A 232 0.64 -13.33 3.22
CA GLU A 232 0.80 -13.10 4.64
C GLU A 232 2.26 -13.22 5.05
N ASP A 233 2.77 -12.18 5.72
CA ASP A 233 4.11 -12.17 6.32
C ASP A 233 4.26 -13.32 7.33
N LYS A 234 5.38 -14.04 7.28
CA LYS A 234 5.61 -15.24 8.07
C LYS A 234 5.62 -14.95 9.57
N GLY A 235 6.26 -13.87 10.00
CA GLY A 235 6.28 -13.49 11.42
C GLY A 235 4.89 -13.15 11.94
N LEU A 236 4.07 -12.47 11.13
CA LEU A 236 2.67 -12.19 11.44
C LEU A 236 1.81 -13.45 11.49
N ARG A 237 2.07 -14.43 10.65
CA ARG A 237 1.33 -15.70 10.62
C ARG A 237 1.47 -16.45 11.94
N GLU A 238 2.68 -16.55 12.47
CA GLU A 238 2.94 -17.20 13.75
C GLU A 238 2.21 -16.47 14.90
N LEU A 239 2.32 -15.15 14.93
CA LEU A 239 1.63 -14.33 15.92
C LEU A 239 0.11 -14.49 15.87
N ARG A 240 -0.48 -14.46 14.68
CA ARG A 240 -1.92 -14.63 14.46
C ARG A 240 -2.41 -16.02 14.78
N HIS A 241 -1.56 -17.03 14.60
CA HIS A 241 -1.86 -18.40 15.01
C HIS A 241 -2.12 -18.49 16.53
N TYR A 242 -1.22 -18.00 17.36
CA TYR A 242 -1.41 -18.00 18.81
C TYR A 242 -2.63 -17.20 19.27
N VAL A 243 -2.93 -16.09 18.62
CA VAL A 243 -4.13 -15.28 18.88
C VAL A 243 -5.41 -16.03 18.45
N GLY A 244 -5.37 -16.71 17.31
CA GLY A 244 -6.50 -17.48 16.75
C GLY A 244 -6.88 -18.70 17.60
N GLU A 245 -5.90 -19.38 18.17
CA GLU A 245 -6.09 -20.48 19.11
C GLU A 245 -6.57 -20.02 20.50
N GLY A 246 -6.67 -18.70 20.74
CA GLY A 246 -7.08 -18.16 22.03
C GLY A 246 -6.04 -18.29 23.13
N LEU A 247 -4.81 -18.67 22.80
CA LEU A 247 -3.69 -18.81 23.72
C LEU A 247 -3.18 -17.44 24.17
N VAL A 248 -3.37 -16.42 23.35
CA VAL A 248 -2.92 -15.06 23.58
C VAL A 248 -4.07 -14.08 23.32
N GLY A 249 -4.30 -13.15 24.24
CA GLY A 249 -5.23 -12.04 24.05
C GLY A 249 -4.69 -11.02 23.04
N ARG A 250 -5.57 -10.23 22.43
CA ARG A 250 -5.19 -9.15 21.51
C ARG A 250 -5.85 -7.84 21.93
N LYS A 251 -5.03 -6.80 22.01
CA LYS A 251 -5.48 -5.42 22.21
C LYS A 251 -5.07 -4.56 21.01
N TYR A 252 -5.87 -3.56 20.72
CA TYR A 252 -5.62 -2.61 19.64
C TYR A 252 -5.51 -1.21 20.22
N ASP A 253 -4.60 -0.44 19.70
CA ASP A 253 -4.59 1.00 19.88
C ASP A 253 -5.72 1.61 19.04
N ASN A 254 -6.66 2.26 19.68
CA ASN A 254 -7.84 2.82 18.99
C ASN A 254 -7.77 4.34 18.86
N GLY A 255 -6.62 4.97 19.19
CA GLY A 255 -6.47 6.41 19.19
C GLY A 255 -7.09 7.12 20.42
N PRO A 256 -7.27 8.44 20.38
CA PRO A 256 -7.09 9.31 19.21
C PRO A 256 -5.63 9.39 18.74
N PHE A 257 -5.44 9.46 17.42
CA PHE A 257 -4.13 9.65 16.81
C PHE A 257 -3.89 11.14 16.55
N GLU A 258 -2.64 11.57 16.69
CA GLU A 258 -2.22 12.92 16.39
C GLU A 258 -2.18 13.15 14.87
N PRO A 259 -2.38 14.38 14.38
CA PRO A 259 -2.19 14.70 12.97
C PRO A 259 -0.74 14.46 12.52
N GLU A 260 -0.57 14.09 11.25
CA GLU A 260 0.74 14.02 10.62
C GLU A 260 1.01 15.28 9.82
N PHE A 261 2.28 15.67 9.76
CA PHE A 261 2.73 16.86 9.05
C PHE A 261 3.92 16.53 8.14
N ALA A 262 3.90 17.11 6.96
CA ALA A 262 5.03 17.03 6.04
C ALA A 262 5.28 18.39 5.38
N GLY A 263 6.55 18.66 5.06
CA GLY A 263 6.98 19.85 4.34
C GLY A 263 8.03 19.49 3.30
N ARG A 264 7.95 20.10 2.12
CA ARG A 264 8.95 19.95 1.05
C ARG A 264 9.25 21.28 0.42
N LEU A 265 10.54 21.62 0.35
CA LEU A 265 11.05 22.76 -0.39
C LEU A 265 11.83 22.25 -1.60
N LYS A 266 11.30 22.43 -2.81
CA LYS A 266 11.89 21.98 -4.06
C LYS A 266 12.38 23.17 -4.89
N PHE A 267 13.63 23.12 -5.33
CA PHE A 267 14.27 24.07 -6.22
C PHE A 267 14.40 23.48 -7.61
N PHE A 268 14.06 24.26 -8.62
CA PHE A 268 14.19 23.89 -10.02
C PHE A 268 15.22 24.78 -10.69
N GLN A 269 16.21 24.14 -11.32
CA GLN A 269 17.21 24.83 -12.12
C GLN A 269 17.42 24.09 -13.45
N SER A 270 17.96 24.77 -14.44
CA SER A 270 18.24 24.12 -15.72
C SER A 270 19.21 22.95 -15.53
N GLY A 271 18.70 21.73 -15.72
CA GLY A 271 19.48 20.50 -15.67
C GLY A 271 19.59 19.84 -14.29
N TYR A 272 19.08 20.46 -13.22
CA TYR A 272 19.00 19.80 -11.92
C TYR A 272 17.84 20.27 -11.04
N ASP A 273 17.31 19.36 -10.25
CA ASP A 273 16.34 19.58 -9.20
C ASP A 273 16.96 19.24 -7.86
N LEU A 274 16.60 19.98 -6.81
CA LEU A 274 17.02 19.73 -5.43
C LEU A 274 15.82 19.88 -4.51
N ALA A 275 15.58 18.94 -3.59
CA ALA A 275 14.51 19.08 -2.62
C ALA A 275 14.97 18.73 -1.21
N PHE A 276 14.50 19.52 -0.24
CA PHE A 276 14.60 19.26 1.18
C PHE A 276 13.24 18.90 1.72
N MET A 277 13.19 17.93 2.64
CA MET A 277 11.93 17.41 3.16
C MET A 277 11.98 17.19 4.66
N PHE A 278 10.80 17.33 5.24
CA PHE A 278 10.49 16.99 6.62
C PHE A 278 9.18 16.19 6.66
N PHE A 279 9.14 15.19 7.53
CA PHE A 279 7.93 14.45 7.88
C PHE A 279 7.89 14.20 9.38
N LYS A 280 6.71 14.34 9.99
CA LYS A 280 6.40 13.92 11.35
C LYS A 280 5.08 13.20 11.34
N GLY A 281 5.11 11.91 11.60
CA GLY A 281 3.93 11.05 11.54
C GLY A 281 4.23 9.67 12.10
N TYR A 282 3.39 8.71 11.75
CA TYR A 282 3.46 7.35 12.25
C TYR A 282 4.22 6.42 11.31
N GLU A 283 4.86 5.40 11.90
CA GLU A 283 5.09 4.17 11.14
C GLU A 283 3.72 3.55 10.86
N HIS A 284 3.35 3.50 9.58
CA HIS A 284 2.02 3.08 9.17
C HIS A 284 1.81 1.56 9.25
N LYS A 285 2.88 0.78 9.28
CA LYS A 285 2.80 -0.65 9.56
C LYS A 285 2.59 -0.86 11.06
N PRO A 286 1.64 -1.72 11.48
CA PRO A 286 1.41 -1.96 12.90
C PRO A 286 2.61 -2.60 13.57
N LEU A 287 2.88 -2.19 14.79
CA LEU A 287 3.91 -2.71 15.66
C LEU A 287 3.27 -3.46 16.82
N TYR A 288 3.99 -4.41 17.39
CA TYR A 288 3.46 -5.31 18.41
C TYR A 288 4.33 -5.28 19.66
N THR A 289 3.66 -5.29 20.83
CA THR A 289 4.32 -5.52 22.11
C THR A 289 3.63 -6.66 22.86
N ALA A 290 4.40 -7.48 23.58
CA ALA A 290 3.88 -8.56 24.40
C ALA A 290 3.69 -8.09 25.83
N GLY A 291 2.53 -8.33 26.40
CA GLY A 291 2.24 -8.19 27.83
C GLY A 291 1.97 -9.56 28.46
N ILE A 292 2.64 -9.85 29.56
CA ILE A 292 2.42 -11.09 30.33
C ILE A 292 1.83 -10.72 31.69
N ASP A 293 0.65 -11.26 31.97
CA ASP A 293 0.01 -11.18 33.28
C ASP A 293 0.30 -12.48 34.06
N TYR A 294 1.28 -12.40 34.96
CA TYR A 294 1.69 -13.55 35.77
C TYR A 294 0.66 -13.97 36.79
N GLN A 295 -0.26 -13.07 37.21
CA GLN A 295 -1.31 -13.39 38.19
C GLN A 295 -2.41 -14.25 37.56
N ASN A 296 -2.80 -13.91 36.34
CA ASN A 296 -3.85 -14.62 35.60
C ASN A 296 -3.28 -15.65 34.59
N MET A 297 -1.95 -15.85 34.57
CA MET A 297 -1.26 -16.74 33.62
C MET A 297 -1.71 -16.49 32.20
N SER A 298 -1.87 -15.23 31.82
CA SER A 298 -2.34 -14.83 30.49
C SER A 298 -1.31 -13.96 29.77
N ALA A 299 -1.20 -14.15 28.45
CA ALA A 299 -0.41 -13.32 27.56
C ALA A 299 -1.33 -12.45 26.69
N THR A 300 -0.92 -11.24 26.40
CA THR A 300 -1.66 -10.30 25.57
C THR A 300 -0.71 -9.63 24.59
N ILE A 301 -1.09 -9.58 23.32
CA ILE A 301 -0.39 -8.83 22.29
C ILE A 301 -1.11 -7.51 22.09
N HIS A 302 -0.35 -6.41 22.19
CA HIS A 302 -0.81 -5.07 21.90
C HIS A 302 -0.35 -4.68 20.50
N GLU A 303 -1.28 -4.39 19.63
CA GLU A 303 -1.04 -3.77 18.32
C GLU A 303 -1.10 -2.25 18.50
N THR A 304 -0.04 -1.56 18.12
CA THR A 304 0.13 -0.12 18.32
C THR A 304 0.82 0.53 17.12
N TYR A 305 0.75 1.85 17.05
CA TYR A 305 1.43 2.66 16.05
C TYR A 305 2.29 3.70 16.76
N LYS A 306 3.48 3.97 16.25
CA LYS A 306 4.44 4.88 16.88
C LYS A 306 4.88 5.95 15.90
N THR A 307 4.98 7.17 16.38
CA THR A 307 5.44 8.32 15.63
C THR A 307 6.97 8.35 15.51
N PHE A 308 7.45 8.96 14.44
CA PHE A 308 8.84 9.30 14.20
C PHE A 308 8.94 10.61 13.42
N GLU A 309 10.15 11.13 13.28
CA GLU A 309 10.45 12.29 12.44
C GLU A 309 11.42 11.88 11.33
N ALA A 310 11.26 12.44 10.14
CA ALA A 310 12.18 12.20 9.04
C ALA A 310 12.63 13.51 8.40
N PHE A 311 13.90 13.54 8.03
CA PHE A 311 14.55 14.63 7.31
C PHE A 311 15.18 14.08 6.05
N GLY A 312 15.01 14.73 4.95
CA GLY A 312 15.48 14.21 3.70
C GLY A 312 16.00 15.24 2.72
N LEU A 313 16.82 14.73 1.82
CA LEU A 313 17.43 15.45 0.70
C LEU A 313 17.27 14.60 -0.55
N SER A 314 16.80 15.18 -1.65
CA SER A 314 16.83 14.51 -2.95
C SER A 314 17.40 15.42 -4.03
N SER A 315 18.01 14.84 -5.03
CA SER A 315 18.40 15.54 -6.24
C SER A 315 18.16 14.71 -7.50
N ALA A 316 17.86 15.39 -8.59
CA ALA A 316 17.84 14.83 -9.93
C ALA A 316 18.69 15.69 -10.86
N VAL A 317 19.61 15.08 -11.58
CA VAL A 317 20.54 15.79 -12.47
C VAL A 317 20.53 15.14 -13.85
N SER A 318 20.32 15.93 -14.89
CA SER A 318 20.40 15.47 -16.27
C SER A 318 21.81 15.61 -16.80
N ILE A 319 22.48 14.48 -17.12
CA ILE A 319 23.86 14.41 -17.60
C ILE A 319 23.92 13.49 -18.82
N LEU A 320 24.44 13.97 -19.95
CA LEU A 320 24.74 13.16 -21.14
C LEU A 320 23.57 12.27 -21.60
N LYS A 321 22.36 12.80 -21.66
CA LYS A 321 21.11 12.07 -22.01
C LYS A 321 20.71 11.01 -20.99
N SER A 322 21.22 11.08 -19.79
CA SER A 322 20.84 10.25 -18.66
C SER A 322 20.34 11.14 -17.53
N THR A 323 19.54 10.57 -16.64
CA THR A 323 19.19 11.23 -15.38
C THR A 323 19.81 10.45 -14.22
N LEU A 324 20.55 11.15 -13.38
CA LEU A 324 21.04 10.65 -12.11
C LEU A 324 20.15 11.18 -10.99
N ARG A 325 19.62 10.29 -10.16
CA ARG A 325 18.79 10.63 -9.01
C ARG A 325 19.45 10.17 -7.73
N THR A 326 19.38 11.01 -6.70
CA THR A 326 19.86 10.63 -5.36
C THR A 326 18.83 11.01 -4.32
N GLU A 327 18.69 10.16 -3.33
CA GLU A 327 17.88 10.42 -2.15
C GLU A 327 18.65 10.02 -0.91
N PHE A 328 18.51 10.82 0.15
CA PHE A 328 18.99 10.51 1.48
C PHE A 328 17.92 10.88 2.50
N THR A 329 17.66 9.98 3.46
CA THR A 329 16.70 10.19 4.54
C THR A 329 17.28 9.75 5.87
N LEU A 330 17.17 10.64 6.86
CA LEU A 330 17.34 10.32 8.28
C LEU A 330 15.95 10.16 8.90
N ARG A 331 15.63 8.97 9.39
CA ARG A 331 14.46 8.72 10.23
C ARG A 331 14.88 8.76 11.69
N HIS A 332 14.56 9.86 12.35
CA HIS A 332 14.91 10.08 13.74
C HIS A 332 13.93 9.37 14.67
N ASN A 333 14.47 8.64 15.66
CA ASN A 333 13.66 7.92 16.65
C ASN A 333 12.68 6.92 16.03
N TYR A 334 13.08 6.26 14.92
CA TYR A 334 12.27 5.32 14.18
C TYR A 334 11.99 4.04 14.99
N PRO A 335 10.74 3.55 15.04
CA PRO A 335 10.36 2.39 15.84
C PRO A 335 10.58 1.09 15.05
N PHE A 336 11.52 0.29 15.48
CA PHE A 336 11.79 -1.05 14.94
C PHE A 336 11.04 -2.12 15.74
N GLN A 337 10.40 -3.05 15.06
CA GLN A 337 9.86 -4.27 15.66
C GLN A 337 11.00 -5.26 15.89
N SER A 338 11.20 -5.69 17.13
CA SER A 338 12.14 -6.78 17.46
C SER A 338 11.45 -8.15 17.48
N ASP A 339 12.22 -9.23 17.33
CA ASP A 339 11.72 -10.61 17.45
C ASP A 339 11.24 -10.97 18.86
N ASP A 340 11.60 -10.18 19.87
CA ASP A 340 11.10 -10.33 21.24
C ASP A 340 9.69 -9.76 21.43
N ILE A 341 9.03 -9.36 20.35
CA ILE A 341 7.72 -8.70 20.33
C ILE A 341 7.76 -7.43 21.20
N ASP A 342 8.79 -6.62 20.98
CA ASP A 342 8.99 -5.31 21.60
C ASP A 342 9.36 -4.27 20.55
N ILE A 343 9.30 -3.00 20.92
CA ILE A 343 9.57 -1.87 20.03
C ILE A 343 10.83 -1.16 20.51
N GLU A 344 11.85 -1.19 19.68
CA GLU A 344 13.11 -0.49 19.91
C GLU A 344 13.22 0.74 19.01
N ARG A 345 13.66 1.86 19.57
CA ARG A 345 13.82 3.10 18.81
C ARG A 345 15.28 3.34 18.46
N ARG A 346 15.54 3.65 17.18
CA ARG A 346 16.86 3.97 16.63
C ARG A 346 16.74 5.10 15.62
N ASN A 347 17.85 5.76 15.33
CA ASN A 347 17.93 6.57 14.12
C ASN A 347 18.27 5.64 12.96
N ASP A 348 17.55 5.80 11.87
CA ASP A 348 17.71 5.01 10.66
C ASP A 348 18.07 5.91 9.49
N TYR A 349 19.04 5.49 8.70
CA TYR A 349 19.61 6.22 7.57
C TYR A 349 19.34 5.45 6.31
N GLU A 350 18.73 6.07 5.34
CA GLU A 350 18.45 5.47 4.03
C GLU A 350 19.08 6.33 2.92
N ALA A 351 19.63 5.67 1.93
CA ALA A 351 20.19 6.31 0.75
C ALA A 351 19.82 5.53 -0.52
N ILE A 352 19.57 6.27 -1.57
CA ILE A 352 19.28 5.71 -2.90
C ILE A 352 20.08 6.49 -3.94
N ILE A 353 20.64 5.76 -4.92
CA ILE A 353 21.23 6.30 -6.12
C ILE A 353 20.59 5.59 -7.31
N GLY A 354 19.94 6.35 -8.17
CA GLY A 354 19.27 5.88 -9.38
C GLY A 354 19.90 6.48 -10.63
N TRP A 355 19.94 5.69 -11.67
CA TRP A 355 20.36 6.11 -13.00
C TRP A 355 19.37 5.58 -14.03
N ASP A 356 18.89 6.46 -14.90
CA ASP A 356 18.03 6.10 -16.01
C ASP A 356 18.49 6.71 -17.31
N ARG A 357 18.29 5.95 -18.36
CA ARG A 357 18.59 6.37 -19.72
C ARG A 357 17.72 5.66 -20.74
N MET A 358 17.28 6.42 -21.71
CA MET A 358 16.71 5.88 -22.93
C MET A 358 17.83 5.68 -23.97
N PHE A 359 17.99 4.45 -24.43
CA PHE A 359 18.89 4.06 -25.50
C PHE A 359 18.09 3.85 -26.79
N LEU A 360 18.74 4.01 -27.93
CA LEU A 360 18.09 3.90 -29.23
C LEU A 360 16.85 4.81 -29.30
N THR A 361 15.71 4.27 -29.73
CA THR A 361 14.46 5.04 -29.81
C THR A 361 13.60 4.85 -28.57
N ASN A 362 13.49 3.62 -28.06
CA ASN A 362 12.48 3.25 -27.04
C ASN A 362 13.02 2.36 -25.92
N LEU A 363 14.28 1.89 -26.00
CA LEU A 363 14.86 1.03 -24.97
C LEU A 363 15.14 1.85 -23.70
N ASN A 364 14.31 1.68 -22.70
CA ASN A 364 14.43 2.33 -21.40
C ASN A 364 15.18 1.43 -20.42
N VAL A 365 16.23 1.96 -19.80
CA VAL A 365 17.03 1.28 -18.79
C VAL A 365 17.03 2.13 -17.52
N ASN A 366 16.58 1.53 -16.42
CA ASN A 366 16.62 2.11 -15.09
C ASN A 366 17.40 1.17 -14.16
N LEU A 367 18.37 1.72 -13.43
CA LEU A 367 19.15 1.04 -12.41
C LEU A 367 19.14 1.88 -11.15
N GLN A 368 18.92 1.24 -10.01
CA GLN A 368 18.84 1.91 -8.75
C GLN A 368 19.51 1.05 -7.67
N THR A 369 20.36 1.66 -6.84
CA THR A 369 20.94 1.02 -5.66
C THR A 369 20.40 1.67 -4.41
N PHE A 370 20.24 0.89 -3.37
CA PHE A 370 19.76 1.38 -2.08
C PHE A 370 20.64 0.85 -0.95
N PHE A 371 20.72 1.65 0.09
CA PHE A 371 21.40 1.31 1.34
C PHE A 371 20.57 1.84 2.50
N SER A 372 20.42 1.05 3.56
CA SER A 372 19.89 1.52 4.84
C SER A 372 20.71 0.96 6.00
N SER A 373 20.83 1.74 7.07
CA SER A 373 21.52 1.34 8.31
C SER A 373 20.97 2.12 9.48
N TYR A 374 20.85 1.48 10.64
CA TYR A 374 20.44 2.15 11.87
C TYR A 374 21.58 2.18 12.91
N ASP A 375 21.51 3.15 13.83
CA ASP A 375 22.51 3.35 14.87
C ASP A 375 22.30 2.46 16.12
N GLY A 376 23.27 2.52 17.04
CA GLY A 376 23.16 1.89 18.35
C GLY A 376 23.34 0.37 18.34
N LYS A 377 22.72 -0.30 19.33
CA LYS A 377 22.79 -1.76 19.47
C LYS A 377 21.91 -2.44 18.42
N LYS A 378 22.32 -3.63 17.98
CA LYS A 378 21.56 -4.43 17.02
C LYS A 378 20.17 -4.75 17.59
N VAL A 379 19.12 -4.43 16.83
CA VAL A 379 17.74 -4.87 17.10
C VAL A 379 17.65 -6.35 16.77
N ARG A 380 17.10 -7.15 17.69
CA ARG A 380 17.00 -8.60 17.49
C ARG A 380 16.08 -8.91 16.29
N GLY A 381 16.53 -9.80 15.43
CA GLY A 381 15.82 -10.20 14.23
C GLY A 381 15.85 -9.19 13.08
N LYS A 382 16.60 -8.08 13.22
CA LYS A 382 16.77 -7.11 12.14
C LYS A 382 18.22 -7.02 11.71
N ASP A 383 18.44 -7.01 10.41
CA ASP A 383 19.75 -6.68 9.87
C ASP A 383 20.05 -5.22 10.15
N ARG A 384 21.27 -4.94 10.60
CA ARG A 384 21.71 -3.57 10.86
C ARG A 384 21.85 -2.78 9.57
N GLU A 385 22.30 -3.45 8.54
CA GLU A 385 22.50 -2.88 7.22
C GLU A 385 21.67 -3.66 6.20
N ARG A 386 20.99 -2.94 5.31
CA ARG A 386 20.28 -3.49 4.17
C ARG A 386 20.74 -2.77 2.93
N TYR A 387 21.13 -3.51 1.93
CA TYR A 387 21.57 -2.95 0.66
C TYR A 387 21.23 -3.87 -0.49
N GLY A 388 21.08 -3.26 -1.65
CA GLY A 388 20.68 -3.99 -2.84
C GLY A 388 20.51 -3.09 -4.04
N ALA A 389 19.83 -3.62 -5.03
CA ALA A 389 19.56 -2.92 -6.26
C ALA A 389 18.18 -3.25 -6.82
N THR A 390 17.61 -2.31 -7.55
CA THR A 390 16.49 -2.55 -8.44
C THR A 390 16.90 -2.23 -9.87
N TRP A 391 16.27 -2.89 -10.83
CA TRP A 391 16.50 -2.62 -12.25
C TRP A 391 15.21 -2.77 -13.02
N SER A 392 15.13 -2.06 -14.14
CA SER A 392 14.08 -2.21 -15.13
C SER A 392 14.66 -1.96 -16.52
N VAL A 393 14.41 -2.89 -17.43
CA VAL A 393 14.74 -2.74 -18.85
C VAL A 393 13.48 -3.05 -19.63
N SER A 394 13.02 -2.09 -20.44
CA SER A 394 11.83 -2.25 -21.26
C SER A 394 12.00 -1.57 -22.61
N ASP A 395 11.35 -2.10 -23.61
CA ASP A 395 11.31 -1.56 -24.95
C ASP A 395 9.89 -1.59 -25.52
N LYS A 396 9.66 -0.78 -26.52
CA LYS A 396 8.37 -0.65 -27.20
C LYS A 396 8.45 -1.18 -28.62
N TYR A 397 7.44 -1.91 -29.01
CA TYR A 397 7.29 -2.59 -30.29
C TYR A 397 5.92 -2.31 -30.90
N LEU A 398 5.71 -2.68 -32.16
CA LEU A 398 4.43 -2.58 -32.86
C LEU A 398 3.85 -1.15 -32.84
N ASP A 399 4.64 -0.17 -33.25
CA ASP A 399 4.27 1.25 -33.20
C ASP A 399 3.83 1.71 -31.80
N ASP A 400 4.63 1.36 -30.79
CA ASP A 400 4.43 1.63 -29.37
C ASP A 400 3.27 0.87 -28.70
N ALA A 401 2.52 0.05 -29.44
CA ALA A 401 1.38 -0.69 -28.90
C ALA A 401 1.78 -1.83 -27.93
N LEU A 402 2.99 -2.38 -28.06
CA LEU A 402 3.49 -3.43 -27.18
C LEU A 402 4.69 -2.92 -26.40
N THR A 403 4.57 -2.86 -25.07
CA THR A 403 5.71 -2.68 -24.16
C THR A 403 6.10 -4.03 -23.57
N ALA A 404 7.34 -4.44 -23.72
CA ALA A 404 7.86 -5.65 -23.12
C ALA A 404 9.14 -5.37 -22.33
N GLY A 405 9.33 -6.08 -21.22
CA GLY A 405 10.49 -5.83 -20.38
C GLY A 405 10.72 -6.83 -19.28
N VAL A 406 11.80 -6.59 -18.55
CA VAL A 406 12.18 -7.29 -17.35
C VAL A 406 12.51 -6.27 -16.27
N ARG A 407 12.06 -6.52 -15.05
CA ARG A 407 12.40 -5.71 -13.88
C ARG A 407 12.61 -6.61 -12.68
N GLY A 408 13.34 -6.09 -11.70
CA GLY A 408 13.60 -6.88 -10.50
C GLY A 408 14.15 -6.05 -9.36
N GLU A 409 14.25 -6.73 -8.24
CA GLU A 409 14.79 -6.24 -6.99
C GLU A 409 15.68 -7.33 -6.37
N TYR A 410 16.82 -6.95 -5.82
CA TYR A 410 17.76 -7.84 -5.17
C TYR A 410 18.28 -7.22 -3.87
N PHE A 411 18.15 -7.93 -2.77
CA PHE A 411 18.72 -7.61 -1.47
C PHE A 411 20.03 -8.41 -1.28
N ALA A 412 21.14 -7.74 -1.45
CA ALA A 412 22.45 -8.41 -1.45
C ALA A 412 22.91 -8.90 -0.07
N ASN A 413 22.36 -8.34 1.02
CA ASN A 413 22.65 -8.80 2.38
C ASN A 413 22.00 -10.15 2.73
N ASN A 414 20.93 -10.56 2.03
CA ASN A 414 20.15 -11.75 2.34
C ASN A 414 20.05 -12.75 1.17
N ASP A 415 20.64 -12.43 0.01
CA ASP A 415 20.46 -13.15 -1.25
C ASP A 415 18.98 -13.30 -1.67
N ASP A 416 18.17 -12.28 -1.38
CA ASP A 416 16.76 -12.23 -1.75
C ASP A 416 16.55 -11.56 -3.10
N ALA A 417 15.71 -12.13 -3.93
CA ALA A 417 15.41 -11.56 -5.24
C ALA A 417 13.93 -11.71 -5.60
N CYS A 418 13.44 -10.73 -6.34
CA CYS A 418 12.20 -10.81 -7.08
C CYS A 418 12.45 -10.34 -8.51
N VAL A 419 12.06 -11.12 -9.50
CA VAL A 419 12.22 -10.78 -10.92
C VAL A 419 10.90 -10.97 -11.63
N GLU A 420 10.54 -9.99 -12.45
CA GLU A 420 9.35 -10.01 -13.27
C GLU A 420 9.71 -9.82 -14.75
N VAL A 421 9.19 -10.73 -15.59
CA VAL A 421 9.14 -10.55 -17.05
C VAL A 421 7.72 -10.18 -17.39
N PHE A 422 7.53 -9.07 -18.12
CA PHE A 422 6.20 -8.54 -18.40
C PHE A 422 6.02 -8.10 -19.84
N GLY A 423 4.77 -8.09 -20.27
CA GLY A 423 4.31 -7.50 -21.52
C GLY A 423 2.98 -6.80 -21.32
N GLU A 424 2.85 -5.61 -21.89
CA GLU A 424 1.62 -4.82 -21.94
C GLU A 424 1.30 -4.51 -23.39
N TYR A 425 0.12 -4.90 -23.86
CA TYR A 425 -0.33 -4.68 -25.22
C TYR A 425 -1.59 -3.80 -25.20
N GLU A 426 -1.49 -2.63 -25.79
CA GLU A 426 -2.59 -1.69 -26.02
C GLU A 426 -3.18 -2.02 -27.40
N TYR A 427 -4.32 -2.75 -27.39
CA TYR A 427 -4.99 -3.12 -28.63
C TYR A 427 -5.62 -1.89 -29.31
N ASP A 428 -6.25 -1.03 -28.50
CA ASP A 428 -6.79 0.26 -28.86
C ASP A 428 -6.82 1.19 -27.63
N ASP A 429 -7.43 2.36 -27.76
CA ASP A 429 -7.55 3.36 -26.67
C ASP A 429 -8.37 2.85 -25.46
N HIS A 430 -9.15 1.79 -25.66
CA HIS A 430 -10.05 1.23 -24.65
C HIS A 430 -9.53 -0.08 -24.05
N LEU A 431 -8.85 -0.91 -24.83
CA LEU A 431 -8.56 -2.30 -24.47
C LEU A 431 -7.05 -2.54 -24.33
N ARG A 432 -6.64 -2.92 -23.11
CA ARG A 432 -5.27 -3.25 -22.76
C ARG A 432 -5.17 -4.68 -22.20
N PHE A 433 -4.17 -5.41 -22.64
CA PHE A 433 -3.80 -6.71 -22.14
C PHE A 433 -2.46 -6.64 -21.41
N THR A 434 -2.34 -7.36 -20.30
CA THR A 434 -1.08 -7.51 -19.56
C THR A 434 -0.81 -8.98 -19.33
N ALA A 435 0.43 -9.40 -19.45
CA ALA A 435 0.85 -10.76 -19.12
C ALA A 435 2.27 -10.74 -18.59
N GLY A 436 2.60 -11.70 -17.74
CA GLY A 436 3.96 -11.82 -17.23
C GLY A 436 4.16 -13.02 -16.33
N TYR A 437 5.41 -13.14 -15.89
CA TYR A 437 5.84 -14.14 -14.93
C TYR A 437 6.65 -13.46 -13.84
N MET A 438 6.37 -13.82 -12.59
CA MET A 438 7.07 -13.31 -11.43
C MET A 438 7.72 -14.47 -10.67
N PHE A 439 9.00 -14.29 -10.39
CA PHE A 439 9.86 -15.24 -9.73
C PHE A 439 10.40 -14.66 -8.41
N PHE A 440 10.41 -15.48 -7.36
CA PHE A 440 10.96 -15.14 -6.05
C PHE A 440 12.08 -16.12 -5.69
N SER A 441 13.11 -15.61 -5.05
CA SER A 441 14.22 -16.41 -4.54
C SER A 441 14.74 -15.83 -3.23
N GLY A 442 15.25 -16.68 -2.34
CA GLY A 442 15.87 -16.27 -1.09
C GLY A 442 15.54 -17.17 0.09
N GLY A 443 15.98 -16.74 1.27
CA GLY A 443 15.75 -17.46 2.52
C GLY A 443 14.30 -17.38 2.98
N LYS A 444 13.74 -18.49 3.50
CA LYS A 444 12.33 -18.57 3.94
C LYS A 444 11.92 -17.59 5.05
N SER A 445 12.88 -16.94 5.68
CA SER A 445 12.64 -15.96 6.75
C SER A 445 12.94 -14.52 6.31
N ASN A 446 13.33 -14.34 5.05
CA ASN A 446 13.72 -13.06 4.48
C ASN A 446 12.52 -12.34 3.87
N ASP A 447 12.72 -11.08 3.49
CA ASP A 447 11.65 -10.20 3.00
C ASP A 447 10.97 -10.73 1.72
N LEU A 448 11.73 -11.19 0.73
CA LEU A 448 11.24 -11.73 -0.53
C LEU A 448 11.22 -13.27 -0.56
N GLY A 449 12.24 -13.92 -0.02
CA GLY A 449 12.37 -15.37 -0.04
C GLY A 449 11.26 -16.11 0.71
N GLN A 450 10.56 -15.47 1.64
CA GLN A 450 9.37 -16.04 2.25
C GLN A 450 8.26 -16.33 1.23
N TYR A 451 8.30 -15.70 0.05
CA TYR A 451 7.35 -15.85 -1.05
C TYR A 451 7.84 -16.77 -2.18
N ASP A 452 8.95 -17.50 -1.99
CA ASP A 452 9.54 -18.46 -2.95
C ASP A 452 8.51 -19.40 -3.60
N LYS A 453 7.49 -19.84 -2.86
CA LYS A 453 6.39 -20.68 -3.39
C LYS A 453 5.26 -19.88 -4.07
N ASN A 454 5.41 -18.61 -4.24
CA ASN A 454 4.44 -17.74 -4.90
C ASN A 454 4.88 -17.33 -6.31
N ASP A 455 5.86 -18.01 -6.89
CA ASP A 455 6.14 -17.88 -8.31
C ASP A 455 4.87 -18.08 -9.12
N HIS A 456 4.59 -17.17 -10.04
CA HIS A 456 3.32 -17.19 -10.74
C HIS A 456 3.36 -16.54 -12.12
N PHE A 457 2.51 -17.05 -13.00
CA PHE A 457 2.08 -16.35 -14.19
C PHE A 457 0.91 -15.43 -13.85
N TYR A 458 0.83 -14.30 -14.52
CA TYR A 458 -0.36 -13.46 -14.46
C TYR A 458 -0.83 -13.07 -15.85
N PHE A 459 -2.13 -12.84 -15.95
CA PHE A 459 -2.78 -12.29 -17.13
C PHE A 459 -3.81 -11.26 -16.67
N GLY A 460 -3.88 -10.14 -17.36
CA GLY A 460 -4.82 -9.07 -17.09
C GLY A 460 -5.45 -8.54 -18.36
N VAL A 461 -6.71 -8.11 -18.25
CA VAL A 461 -7.44 -7.38 -19.28
C VAL A 461 -8.08 -6.17 -18.63
N LYS A 462 -7.91 -5.00 -19.24
CA LYS A 462 -8.54 -3.75 -18.80
C LYS A 462 -9.28 -3.14 -19.99
N TYR A 463 -10.57 -2.85 -19.80
CA TYR A 463 -11.40 -2.08 -20.71
C TYR A 463 -11.75 -0.74 -20.09
N SER A 464 -11.39 0.37 -20.74
CA SER A 464 -11.65 1.75 -20.28
C SER A 464 -12.71 2.42 -21.16
N PHE A 465 -13.62 3.22 -20.59
CA PHE A 465 -14.71 3.89 -21.28
C PHE A 465 -14.96 5.30 -20.74
#